data_d5ec868f9e7aa862f7aeef56ae820af6
#
_entry.id   d5ec868f9e7aa862f7aeef56ae820af6
#
_cell.length_a   1.000
_cell.length_b   1.000
_cell.length_c   1.000
_cell.angle_alpha   90.00
_cell.angle_beta   90.00
_cell.angle_gamma   90.00
#
_symmetry.space_group_name_H-M   'P 1'
#
loop_
_entity.id
_entity.type
_entity.pdbx_description
1 polymer ?
#
loop_
_entity_poly.entity_id
_entity_poly.type
_entity_poly.pdbx_seq_one_letter_code
_entity_poly.pdbx_strand_id
1 'polypeptide(L)'
;MILIFTALYPEAKPLITMFGLKKRTDRTRFQQFVPEEYIKLMAGTNEGEGEDSGRQRIRPEIVLVVTGVGPVNAAAAVSSALTEYDADSADQLLSFGTAAALHDTADKRGKPLFLINKILDQNADRCFYPDMLLETDVPEASVVTGSQVLTERAVSFLDIAAGSYELYDMEAAAVYQTGAFYMGPHQMSFLRVVTDRGISSDVSDVKALARHVTESVEGNVEQILDYVEKLRSITRKDEKKLDILGEEEKKAVEKVIRDAHFSKVMQDQFVQYVKYGILSGANWMAEVEKLYDSGILPTIDKRNGKKVLDAIRNIISE
;
A
#
# COMPACT_ATOMS: atom_id res chain seq x y z
N MET A 1 5.16 5.22 -6.94
CA MET A 1 4.11 6.04 -6.27
C MET A 1 4.02 5.70 -4.81
N ILE A 2 3.62 6.68 -3.94
CA ILE A 2 3.30 6.42 -2.53
C ILE A 2 1.81 6.69 -2.31
N LEU A 3 1.08 5.69 -1.81
CA LEU A 3 -0.33 5.84 -1.41
C LEU A 3 -0.40 5.98 0.11
N ILE A 4 -0.85 7.14 0.59
CA ILE A 4 -1.01 7.43 2.02
C ILE A 4 -2.49 7.33 2.37
N PHE A 5 -2.82 6.53 3.37
CA PHE A 5 -4.18 6.34 3.87
C PHE A 5 -4.30 6.88 5.29
N THR A 6 -5.27 7.78 5.51
CA THR A 6 -5.60 8.34 6.83
C THR A 6 -7.08 8.16 7.12
N ALA A 7 -7.46 7.95 8.37
CA ALA A 7 -8.86 7.78 8.72
C ALA A 7 -9.62 9.11 8.73
N LEU A 8 -8.98 10.16 9.24
CA LEU A 8 -9.61 11.45 9.51
C LEU A 8 -8.97 12.59 8.70
N TYR A 9 -9.79 13.55 8.29
CA TYR A 9 -9.26 14.77 7.65
C TYR A 9 -8.31 15.57 8.55
N PRO A 10 -8.51 15.69 9.89
CA PRO A 10 -7.53 16.30 10.78
C PRO A 10 -6.14 15.65 10.76
N GLU A 11 -6.05 14.33 10.54
CA GLU A 11 -4.77 13.63 10.34
C GLU A 11 -4.15 13.95 8.97
N ALA A 12 -4.99 14.05 7.95
CA ALA A 12 -4.58 14.32 6.58
C ALA A 12 -4.10 15.76 6.37
N LYS A 13 -4.71 16.73 7.04
CA LYS A 13 -4.52 18.16 6.79
C LYS A 13 -3.06 18.62 6.87
N PRO A 14 -2.27 18.26 7.89
CA PRO A 14 -0.86 18.61 7.93
C PRO A 14 -0.06 18.03 6.75
N LEU A 15 -0.34 16.77 6.37
CA LEU A 15 0.32 16.10 5.24
C LEU A 15 -0.07 16.74 3.90
N ILE A 16 -1.34 17.10 3.72
CA ILE A 16 -1.81 17.82 2.51
C ILE A 16 -1.04 19.13 2.35
N THR A 17 -0.87 19.87 3.44
CA THR A 17 -0.13 21.14 3.43
C THR A 17 1.35 20.91 3.16
N MET A 18 1.96 19.95 3.84
CA MET A 18 3.38 19.63 3.75
C MET A 18 3.78 19.18 2.33
N PHE A 19 2.98 18.33 1.69
CA PHE A 19 3.25 17.83 0.33
C PHE A 19 2.63 18.71 -0.76
N GLY A 20 1.98 19.84 -0.45
CA GLY A 20 1.36 20.74 -1.42
C GLY A 20 0.24 20.09 -2.23
N LEU A 21 -0.46 19.11 -1.65
CA LEU A 21 -1.48 18.35 -2.35
C LEU A 21 -2.77 19.14 -2.54
N LYS A 22 -3.48 18.85 -3.62
CA LYS A 22 -4.79 19.41 -3.96
C LYS A 22 -5.84 18.33 -4.02
N LYS A 23 -7.04 18.67 -3.58
CA LYS A 23 -8.19 17.76 -3.64
C LYS A 23 -8.57 17.48 -5.09
N ARG A 24 -8.75 16.22 -5.44
CA ARG A 24 -9.35 15.80 -6.70
C ARG A 24 -10.84 16.22 -6.74
N THR A 25 -11.26 16.75 -7.87
CA THR A 25 -12.64 17.24 -8.09
C THR A 25 -13.47 16.28 -8.94
N ASP A 26 -12.84 15.32 -9.59
CA ASP A 26 -13.50 14.23 -10.31
C ASP A 26 -14.22 13.27 -9.34
N ARG A 27 -15.08 12.41 -9.86
CA ARG A 27 -15.94 11.52 -9.06
C ARG A 27 -15.14 10.38 -8.42
N THR A 28 -14.36 10.70 -7.38
CA THR A 28 -13.75 9.70 -6.51
C THR A 28 -14.71 9.32 -5.36
N ARG A 29 -14.74 8.05 -4.99
CA ARG A 29 -15.59 7.57 -3.89
C ARG A 29 -15.12 8.07 -2.53
N PHE A 30 -13.82 8.21 -2.36
CA PHE A 30 -13.17 8.72 -1.16
C PHE A 30 -12.49 10.05 -1.48
N GLN A 31 -12.29 10.89 -0.47
CA GLN A 31 -11.55 12.13 -0.68
C GLN A 31 -10.09 11.78 -0.99
N GLN A 32 -9.63 12.21 -2.15
CA GLN A 32 -8.27 12.00 -2.60
C GLN A 32 -7.57 13.35 -2.82
N PHE A 33 -6.29 13.38 -2.47
CA PHE A 33 -5.43 14.55 -2.62
C PHE A 33 -4.16 14.12 -3.36
N VAL A 34 -3.80 14.86 -4.40
CA VAL A 34 -2.69 14.56 -5.33
C VAL A 34 -1.91 15.85 -5.64
N PRO A 35 -0.69 15.76 -6.19
CA PRO A 35 0.03 16.92 -6.70
C PRO A 35 -0.79 17.70 -7.74
N GLU A 36 -0.65 19.03 -7.74
CA GLU A 36 -1.39 19.91 -8.67
C GLU A 36 -1.05 19.63 -10.13
N GLU A 37 0.20 19.27 -10.40
CA GLU A 37 0.68 18.90 -11.73
C GLU A 37 -0.09 17.71 -12.30
N TYR A 38 -0.38 16.71 -11.45
CA TYR A 38 -1.18 15.55 -11.86
C TYR A 38 -2.59 15.97 -12.28
N ILE A 39 -3.24 16.88 -11.53
CA ILE A 39 -4.58 17.38 -11.88
C ILE A 39 -4.55 18.12 -13.23
N LYS A 40 -3.52 18.96 -13.47
CA LYS A 40 -3.35 19.68 -14.73
C LYS A 40 -3.14 18.74 -15.91
N LEU A 41 -2.33 17.70 -15.73
CA LEU A 41 -2.08 16.69 -16.76
C LEU A 41 -3.37 15.92 -17.10
N MET A 42 -4.15 15.51 -16.11
CA MET A 42 -5.42 14.80 -16.33
C MET A 42 -6.46 15.68 -17.01
N ALA A 43 -6.51 16.97 -16.72
CA ALA A 43 -7.42 17.91 -17.38
C ALA A 43 -7.06 18.13 -18.86
N GLY A 44 -5.77 18.17 -19.21
CA GLY A 44 -5.31 18.34 -20.59
C GLY A 44 -5.47 17.11 -21.49
N THR A 45 -5.66 15.91 -20.93
CA THR A 45 -5.85 14.68 -21.72
C THR A 45 -7.30 14.46 -22.14
N ASN A 46 -8.25 15.24 -21.63
CA ASN A 46 -9.67 15.13 -21.99
C ASN A 46 -10.04 15.87 -23.31
N GLU A 47 -9.11 16.56 -23.94
CA GLU A 47 -9.33 17.25 -25.23
C GLU A 47 -8.69 16.48 -26.40
N GLY A 48 -9.26 15.34 -26.75
CA GLY A 48 -8.99 14.72 -28.05
C GLY A 48 -8.32 13.36 -28.04
N GLU A 49 -9.04 12.44 -28.66
CA GLU A 49 -8.62 11.18 -29.26
C GLU A 49 -8.80 9.91 -28.44
N GLY A 50 -9.38 8.95 -29.16
CA GLY A 50 -9.94 7.67 -28.79
C GLY A 50 -9.06 6.75 -27.96
N GLU A 51 -9.74 5.89 -27.28
CA GLU A 51 -9.26 4.67 -26.66
C GLU A 51 -8.49 3.83 -27.67
N ASP A 52 -7.28 3.52 -27.31
CA ASP A 52 -6.41 2.48 -27.87
C ASP A 52 -5.10 2.97 -28.51
N SER A 53 -4.16 3.34 -27.69
CA SER A 53 -2.73 3.21 -28.01
C SER A 53 -1.95 3.25 -26.69
N GLY A 54 -1.04 2.31 -26.47
CA GLY A 54 -0.20 2.07 -25.28
C GLY A 54 0.43 3.29 -24.58
N ARG A 55 -0.43 4.21 -24.14
CA ARG A 55 -0.04 5.37 -23.34
C ARG A 55 0.29 4.89 -21.94
N GLN A 56 1.53 5.04 -21.57
CA GLN A 56 1.97 4.92 -20.19
C GLN A 56 1.04 5.78 -19.31
N ARG A 57 0.25 5.15 -18.44
CA ARG A 57 -0.66 5.86 -17.53
C ARG A 57 0.15 6.83 -16.69
N ILE A 58 -0.17 8.11 -16.80
CA ILE A 58 0.42 9.14 -15.93
C ILE A 58 -0.05 8.84 -14.52
N ARG A 59 0.88 8.58 -13.60
CA ARG A 59 0.61 8.26 -12.20
C ARG A 59 1.16 9.37 -11.30
N PRO A 60 0.45 9.79 -10.25
CA PRO A 60 0.97 10.80 -9.33
C PRO A 60 2.08 10.19 -8.46
N GLU A 61 3.04 10.99 -8.04
CA GLU A 61 4.09 10.54 -7.13
C GLU A 61 3.55 10.20 -5.73
N ILE A 62 2.59 10.99 -5.24
CA ILE A 62 1.87 10.80 -3.97
C ILE A 62 0.37 10.87 -4.20
N VAL A 63 -0.35 9.97 -3.55
CA VAL A 63 -1.81 10.01 -3.38
C VAL A 63 -2.12 9.93 -1.89
N LEU A 64 -2.84 10.89 -1.36
CA LEU A 64 -3.37 10.82 0.00
C LEU A 64 -4.88 10.59 -0.05
N VAL A 65 -5.35 9.57 0.66
CA VAL A 65 -6.75 9.15 0.70
C VAL A 65 -7.28 9.24 2.13
N VAL A 66 -8.39 9.96 2.31
CA VAL A 66 -9.13 9.97 3.58
C VAL A 66 -10.18 8.87 3.53
N THR A 67 -9.98 7.83 4.34
CA THR A 67 -10.77 6.59 4.30
C THR A 67 -12.10 6.72 5.05
N GLY A 68 -12.15 7.50 6.10
CA GLY A 68 -13.15 7.41 7.17
C GLY A 68 -12.71 6.39 8.23
N VAL A 69 -13.33 6.49 9.41
CA VAL A 69 -13.00 5.67 10.58
C VAL A 69 -13.50 4.24 10.43
N GLY A 70 -12.70 3.30 10.89
CA GLY A 70 -13.06 1.90 11.06
C GLY A 70 -12.66 0.98 9.92
N PRO A 71 -12.62 -0.35 10.18
CA PRO A 71 -12.00 -1.33 9.31
C PRO A 71 -12.69 -1.45 7.95
N VAL A 72 -14.01 -1.31 7.88
CA VAL A 72 -14.76 -1.43 6.62
C VAL A 72 -14.45 -0.26 5.68
N ASN A 73 -14.41 0.96 6.22
CA ASN A 73 -14.08 2.15 5.42
C ASN A 73 -12.63 2.09 4.92
N ALA A 74 -11.71 1.70 5.80
CA ALA A 74 -10.29 1.54 5.46
C ALA A 74 -10.10 0.50 4.35
N ALA A 75 -10.70 -0.69 4.47
CA ALA A 75 -10.62 -1.74 3.46
C ALA A 75 -11.18 -1.29 2.11
N ALA A 76 -12.36 -0.65 2.10
CA ALA A 76 -12.99 -0.16 0.88
C ALA A 76 -12.14 0.92 0.18
N ALA A 77 -11.57 1.85 0.96
CA ALA A 77 -10.73 2.93 0.42
C ALA A 77 -9.42 2.40 -0.15
N VAL A 78 -8.75 1.49 0.55
CA VAL A 78 -7.51 0.86 0.10
C VAL A 78 -7.73 0.09 -1.19
N SER A 79 -8.73 -0.79 -1.23
CA SER A 79 -9.05 -1.56 -2.45
C SER A 79 -9.40 -0.65 -3.62
N SER A 80 -10.22 0.39 -3.39
CA SER A 80 -10.59 1.35 -4.43
C SER A 80 -9.38 2.08 -4.99
N ALA A 81 -8.50 2.62 -4.14
CA ALA A 81 -7.35 3.39 -4.58
C ALA A 81 -6.29 2.50 -5.26
N LEU A 82 -5.95 1.35 -4.68
CA LEU A 82 -4.97 0.43 -5.29
C LEU A 82 -5.42 -0.07 -6.66
N THR A 83 -6.72 -0.29 -6.86
CA THR A 83 -7.30 -0.64 -8.17
C THR A 83 -7.30 0.54 -9.12
N GLU A 84 -7.71 1.73 -8.67
CA GLU A 84 -7.80 2.93 -9.50
C GLU A 84 -6.44 3.34 -10.06
N TYR A 85 -5.40 3.27 -9.25
CA TYR A 85 -4.05 3.65 -9.64
C TYR A 85 -3.21 2.50 -10.20
N ASP A 86 -3.79 1.30 -10.36
CA ASP A 86 -3.11 0.10 -10.86
C ASP A 86 -1.78 -0.14 -10.13
N ALA A 87 -1.89 -0.25 -8.81
CA ALA A 87 -0.73 -0.36 -7.92
C ALA A 87 0.12 -1.60 -8.26
N ASP A 88 1.43 -1.43 -8.28
CA ASP A 88 2.40 -2.45 -8.67
C ASP A 88 3.52 -2.67 -7.64
N SER A 89 4.49 -3.51 -7.99
CA SER A 89 5.59 -3.87 -7.10
C SER A 89 6.57 -2.73 -6.78
N ALA A 90 6.50 -1.59 -7.49
CA ALA A 90 7.33 -0.42 -7.21
C ALA A 90 6.63 0.59 -6.29
N ASP A 91 5.34 0.39 -6.01
CA ASP A 91 4.58 1.31 -5.19
C ASP A 91 4.71 1.01 -3.70
N GLN A 92 4.46 2.03 -2.89
CA GLN A 92 4.48 1.94 -1.44
C GLN A 92 3.13 2.38 -0.86
N LEU A 93 2.66 1.66 0.14
CA LEU A 93 1.49 2.00 0.93
C LEU A 93 1.93 2.48 2.30
N LEU A 94 1.49 3.66 2.70
CA LEU A 94 1.66 4.19 4.05
C LEU A 94 0.30 4.34 4.73
N SER A 95 0.02 3.54 5.74
CA SER A 95 -1.10 3.77 6.65
C SER A 95 -0.65 4.73 7.74
N PHE A 96 -1.18 5.94 7.71
CA PHE A 96 -0.88 6.97 8.70
C PHE A 96 -2.13 7.35 9.49
N GLY A 97 -2.00 7.49 10.80
CA GLY A 97 -3.13 7.89 11.64
C GLY A 97 -2.76 8.06 13.09
N THR A 98 -3.78 8.28 13.91
CA THR A 98 -3.65 8.38 15.37
C THR A 98 -3.92 7.03 16.04
N ALA A 99 -3.41 6.86 17.23
CA ALA A 99 -3.65 5.70 18.08
C ALA A 99 -3.73 6.09 19.56
N ALA A 100 -4.44 5.29 20.32
CA ALA A 100 -4.42 5.37 21.77
C ALA A 100 -3.26 4.55 22.35
N ALA A 101 -2.59 5.06 23.39
CA ALA A 101 -1.61 4.30 24.16
C ALA A 101 -2.30 3.35 25.14
N LEU A 102 -1.98 2.04 25.08
CA LEU A 102 -2.53 1.04 26.00
C LEU A 102 -1.82 1.04 27.35
N HIS A 103 -0.56 1.47 27.39
CA HIS A 103 0.27 1.48 28.58
C HIS A 103 1.12 2.75 28.68
N ASP A 104 1.57 3.09 29.88
CA ASP A 104 2.47 4.22 30.16
C ASP A 104 3.82 4.15 29.45
N THR A 105 4.17 3.01 28.86
CA THR A 105 5.45 2.80 28.17
C THR A 105 5.57 3.58 26.87
N ALA A 106 4.48 3.77 26.15
CA ALA A 106 4.47 4.60 24.93
C ALA A 106 4.74 6.08 25.27
N ASP A 107 4.20 6.55 26.40
CA ASP A 107 4.34 7.93 26.89
C ASP A 107 5.73 8.21 27.53
N LYS A 108 6.36 7.17 28.09
CA LYS A 108 7.68 7.30 28.76
C LYS A 108 8.84 7.54 27.77
N ARG A 109 8.67 7.25 26.49
CA ARG A 109 9.71 7.45 25.47
C ARG A 109 9.79 8.92 25.01
N GLY A 110 8.84 9.79 25.40
CA GLY A 110 8.80 11.20 25.02
C GLY A 110 8.65 11.46 23.51
N LYS A 111 8.35 10.40 22.75
CA LYS A 111 8.14 10.46 21.28
C LYS A 111 6.74 9.95 20.99
N PRO A 112 5.85 10.78 20.49
CA PRO A 112 4.47 10.36 20.21
C PRO A 112 4.29 9.62 18.88
N LEU A 113 5.29 9.59 17.98
CA LEU A 113 5.25 8.90 16.69
C LEU A 113 5.91 7.51 16.77
N PHE A 114 5.22 6.50 16.26
CA PHE A 114 5.69 5.11 16.24
C PHE A 114 5.54 4.48 14.86
N LEU A 115 6.51 3.64 14.51
CA LEU A 115 6.47 2.75 13.36
C LEU A 115 5.97 1.37 13.83
N ILE A 116 4.91 0.85 13.20
CA ILE A 116 4.25 -0.36 13.65
C ILE A 116 4.90 -1.59 13.03
N ASN A 117 5.45 -2.46 13.87
CA ASN A 117 6.09 -3.72 13.48
C ASN A 117 5.19 -4.96 13.64
N LYS A 118 4.11 -4.85 14.41
CA LYS A 118 3.16 -5.94 14.67
C LYS A 118 1.75 -5.39 14.80
N ILE A 119 0.82 -6.00 14.10
CA ILE A 119 -0.59 -5.62 14.08
C ILE A 119 -1.43 -6.83 14.50
N LEU A 120 -2.26 -6.69 15.53
CA LEU A 120 -3.27 -7.68 15.90
C LEU A 120 -4.64 -7.23 15.40
N ASP A 121 -5.30 -8.01 14.59
CA ASP A 121 -6.74 -7.88 14.34
C ASP A 121 -7.49 -8.52 15.51
N GLN A 122 -8.10 -7.67 16.34
CA GLN A 122 -8.84 -8.12 17.54
C GLN A 122 -10.05 -9.00 17.18
N ASN A 123 -10.69 -8.73 16.03
CA ASN A 123 -11.90 -9.45 15.66
C ASN A 123 -11.61 -10.86 15.10
N ALA A 124 -10.49 -10.99 14.38
CA ALA A 124 -10.11 -12.24 13.73
C ALA A 124 -9.06 -13.04 14.53
N ASP A 125 -8.53 -12.47 15.62
CA ASP A 125 -7.41 -13.01 16.41
C ASP A 125 -6.22 -13.40 15.53
N ARG A 126 -5.83 -12.49 14.62
CA ARG A 126 -4.73 -12.71 13.65
C ARG A 126 -3.70 -11.61 13.74
N CYS A 127 -2.43 -12.03 13.74
CA CYS A 127 -1.30 -11.10 13.71
C CYS A 127 -0.76 -10.92 12.29
N PHE A 128 -0.34 -9.69 11.99
CA PHE A 128 0.34 -9.32 10.76
C PHE A 128 1.64 -8.59 11.09
N TYR A 129 2.61 -8.72 10.22
CA TYR A 129 3.97 -8.20 10.41
C TYR A 129 4.39 -7.46 9.14
N PRO A 130 4.32 -6.11 9.12
CA PRO A 130 4.95 -5.32 8.06
C PRO A 130 6.46 -5.52 8.08
N ASP A 131 7.10 -5.52 6.92
CA ASP A 131 8.56 -5.61 6.85
C ASP A 131 9.20 -4.26 7.21
N MET A 132 10.18 -4.30 8.13
CA MET A 132 10.87 -3.13 8.65
C MET A 132 12.14 -2.87 7.84
N LEU A 133 12.00 -2.38 6.60
CA LEU A 133 13.12 -2.24 5.66
C LEU A 133 13.86 -0.90 5.75
N LEU A 134 13.27 0.10 6.37
CA LEU A 134 13.84 1.44 6.47
C LEU A 134 14.52 1.65 7.81
N GLU A 135 15.78 2.04 7.77
CA GLU A 135 16.46 2.56 8.95
C GLU A 135 15.89 3.93 9.33
N THR A 136 15.38 4.06 10.55
CA THR A 136 14.73 5.26 11.06
C THR A 136 14.91 5.40 12.57
N ASP A 137 14.91 6.66 13.03
CA ASP A 137 14.90 6.98 14.47
C ASP A 137 13.51 6.93 15.11
N VAL A 138 12.47 6.66 14.31
CA VAL A 138 11.09 6.48 14.80
C VAL A 138 11.04 5.16 15.56
N PRO A 139 10.66 5.16 16.85
CA PRO A 139 10.58 3.94 17.63
C PRO A 139 9.50 2.99 17.10
N GLU A 140 9.78 1.70 17.20
CA GLU A 140 8.83 0.66 16.85
C GLU A 140 7.81 0.42 17.97
N ALA A 141 6.59 0.04 17.58
CA ALA A 141 5.54 -0.38 18.50
C ALA A 141 4.62 -1.44 17.87
N SER A 142 3.93 -2.16 18.73
CA SER A 142 2.84 -3.06 18.34
C SER A 142 1.48 -2.39 18.51
N VAL A 143 0.52 -2.71 17.63
CA VAL A 143 -0.83 -2.16 17.66
C VAL A 143 -1.89 -3.26 17.66
N VAL A 144 -2.96 -3.05 18.44
CA VAL A 144 -4.22 -3.80 18.35
C VAL A 144 -5.19 -2.98 17.52
N THR A 145 -5.74 -3.56 16.47
CA THR A 145 -6.81 -2.95 15.69
C THR A 145 -8.16 -3.50 16.12
N GLY A 146 -9.02 -2.63 16.61
CA GLY A 146 -10.40 -2.97 16.95
C GLY A 146 -11.43 -2.29 16.05
N SER A 147 -12.70 -2.58 16.28
CA SER A 147 -13.82 -2.01 15.50
C SER A 147 -14.58 -0.89 16.21
N GLN A 148 -14.21 -0.59 17.44
CA GLN A 148 -14.89 0.40 18.28
C GLN A 148 -13.87 1.33 18.93
N VAL A 149 -14.32 2.54 19.29
CA VAL A 149 -13.50 3.45 20.11
C VAL A 149 -13.15 2.76 21.41
N LEU A 150 -11.90 2.87 21.82
CA LEU A 150 -11.41 2.27 23.05
C LEU A 150 -12.08 2.95 24.28
N THR A 151 -12.79 2.17 25.07
CA THR A 151 -13.43 2.59 26.33
C THR A 151 -12.89 1.76 27.48
N GLU A 152 -13.09 2.20 28.73
CA GLU A 152 -12.69 1.42 29.90
C GLU A 152 -13.23 -0.03 29.87
N ARG A 153 -14.43 -0.22 29.35
CA ARG A 153 -15.04 -1.54 29.19
C ARG A 153 -14.35 -2.37 28.11
N ALA A 154 -13.86 -1.73 27.05
CA ALA A 154 -13.11 -2.39 25.97
C ALA A 154 -11.70 -2.79 26.43
N VAL A 155 -11.06 -1.98 27.29
CA VAL A 155 -9.76 -2.29 27.89
C VAL A 155 -9.82 -3.59 28.69
N SER A 156 -10.90 -3.84 29.48
CA SER A 156 -11.02 -5.07 30.25
C SER A 156 -11.13 -6.35 29.43
N PHE A 157 -11.59 -6.26 28.18
CA PHE A 157 -11.58 -7.39 27.23
C PHE A 157 -10.20 -7.56 26.55
N LEU A 158 -9.39 -6.49 26.50
CA LEU A 158 -8.03 -6.53 25.96
C LEU A 158 -7.01 -7.08 26.96
N ASP A 159 -7.36 -7.20 28.25
CA ASP A 159 -6.44 -7.54 29.35
C ASP A 159 -5.66 -8.85 29.16
N ILE A 160 -6.16 -9.79 28.38
CA ILE A 160 -5.47 -11.06 28.13
C ILE A 160 -4.41 -10.93 27.02
N ALA A 161 -4.67 -10.10 26.01
CA ALA A 161 -3.74 -9.84 24.90
C ALA A 161 -2.94 -8.53 25.07
N ALA A 162 -3.50 -7.57 25.82
CA ALA A 162 -2.97 -6.21 25.96
C ALA A 162 -1.62 -6.12 26.69
N GLY A 163 -1.25 -7.09 27.50
CA GLY A 163 0.07 -7.12 28.15
C GLY A 163 1.25 -7.16 27.17
N SER A 164 1.01 -7.43 25.88
CA SER A 164 2.02 -7.55 24.84
C SER A 164 1.88 -6.54 23.70
N TYR A 165 0.92 -5.59 23.78
CA TYR A 165 0.72 -4.55 22.75
C TYR A 165 0.77 -3.16 23.36
N GLU A 166 1.29 -2.20 22.63
CA GLU A 166 1.56 -0.85 23.10
C GLU A 166 0.46 0.15 22.71
N LEU A 167 -0.15 -0.05 21.53
CA LEU A 167 -1.08 0.89 20.93
C LEU A 167 -2.40 0.22 20.53
N TYR A 168 -3.43 1.06 20.36
CA TYR A 168 -4.73 0.67 19.83
C TYR A 168 -5.18 1.62 18.73
N ASP A 169 -5.64 1.07 17.60
CA ASP A 169 -6.23 1.81 16.50
C ASP A 169 -7.51 1.12 15.96
N MET A 170 -8.05 1.63 14.86
CA MET A 170 -9.26 1.08 14.26
C MET A 170 -9.09 0.70 12.78
N GLU A 171 -7.91 0.80 12.18
CA GLU A 171 -7.72 0.67 10.73
C GLU A 171 -6.55 -0.23 10.31
N ALA A 172 -5.46 -0.31 11.06
CA ALA A 172 -4.21 -0.92 10.61
C ALA A 172 -4.37 -2.35 10.07
N ALA A 173 -5.09 -3.21 10.79
CA ALA A 173 -5.31 -4.59 10.34
C ALA A 173 -6.10 -4.67 9.03
N ALA A 174 -7.11 -3.82 8.86
CA ALA A 174 -7.91 -3.78 7.64
C ALA A 174 -7.11 -3.26 6.45
N VAL A 175 -6.27 -2.25 6.65
CA VAL A 175 -5.35 -1.73 5.64
C VAL A 175 -4.35 -2.81 5.23
N TYR A 176 -3.72 -3.51 6.20
CA TYR A 176 -2.78 -4.58 5.92
C TYR A 176 -3.43 -5.72 5.14
N GLN A 177 -4.55 -6.25 5.62
CA GLN A 177 -5.24 -7.37 4.99
C GLN A 177 -5.68 -7.04 3.56
N THR A 178 -6.19 -5.83 3.35
CA THR A 178 -6.62 -5.40 2.00
C THR A 178 -5.41 -5.14 1.10
N GLY A 179 -4.38 -4.47 1.60
CA GLY A 179 -3.14 -4.22 0.86
C GLY A 179 -2.45 -5.50 0.40
N ALA A 180 -2.48 -6.57 1.21
CA ALA A 180 -1.89 -7.86 0.90
C ALA A 180 -2.50 -8.58 -0.33
N PHE A 181 -3.67 -8.14 -0.83
CA PHE A 181 -4.20 -8.60 -2.12
C PHE A 181 -3.51 -7.97 -3.33
N TYR A 182 -2.78 -6.87 -3.14
CA TYR A 182 -2.19 -6.05 -4.20
C TYR A 182 -0.67 -6.00 -4.13
N MET A 183 -0.10 -6.07 -2.93
CA MET A 183 1.33 -5.83 -2.70
C MET A 183 1.88 -6.68 -1.55
N GLY A 184 3.19 -6.78 -1.48
CA GLY A 184 3.88 -7.52 -0.42
C GLY A 184 4.03 -6.73 0.89
N PRO A 185 4.35 -7.42 2.00
CA PRO A 185 4.53 -6.77 3.31
C PRO A 185 5.65 -5.72 3.33
N HIS A 186 6.65 -5.86 2.44
CA HIS A 186 7.75 -4.91 2.26
C HIS A 186 7.33 -3.58 1.61
N GLN A 187 6.14 -3.53 1.03
CA GLN A 187 5.58 -2.33 0.41
C GLN A 187 4.61 -1.59 1.35
N MET A 188 4.37 -2.11 2.55
CA MET A 188 3.38 -1.57 3.47
C MET A 188 4.03 -1.08 4.75
N SER A 189 3.84 0.19 5.09
CA SER A 189 4.31 0.82 6.31
C SER A 189 3.15 1.40 7.11
N PHE A 190 3.29 1.41 8.42
CA PHE A 190 2.25 1.87 9.34
C PHE A 190 2.85 2.82 10.37
N LEU A 191 2.48 4.10 10.31
CA LEU A 191 2.88 5.12 11.27
C LEU A 191 1.69 5.52 12.14
N ARG A 192 1.89 5.62 13.45
CA ARG A 192 0.87 6.07 14.39
C ARG A 192 1.40 7.15 15.30
N VAL A 193 0.62 8.24 15.42
CA VAL A 193 0.83 9.29 16.42
C VAL A 193 -0.07 9.01 17.61
N VAL A 194 0.51 8.94 18.80
CA VAL A 194 -0.25 8.77 20.03
C VAL A 194 -0.90 10.09 20.41
N THR A 195 -2.23 10.12 20.51
CA THR A 195 -3.01 11.30 20.84
C THR A 195 -3.68 11.20 22.21
N ASP A 196 -3.94 10.00 22.68
CA ASP A 196 -4.68 9.76 23.93
C ASP A 196 -4.36 8.37 24.50
N ARG A 197 -5.00 8.05 25.62
CA ARG A 197 -4.89 6.75 26.29
C ARG A 197 -6.15 5.88 26.15
N GLY A 198 -7.01 6.21 25.16
CA GLY A 198 -8.23 5.45 24.89
C GLY A 198 -9.34 5.62 25.94
N ILE A 199 -9.12 6.41 26.98
CA ILE A 199 -10.08 6.64 28.06
C ILE A 199 -10.54 8.09 27.98
N SER A 200 -11.38 8.42 27.02
CA SER A 200 -12.02 9.73 27.00
C SER A 200 -13.50 9.58 27.33
N SER A 201 -13.86 10.01 28.52
CA SER A 201 -15.23 10.06 28.99
C SER A 201 -16.06 11.19 28.37
N ASP A 202 -15.47 12.12 27.62
CA ASP A 202 -16.19 13.29 27.10
C ASP A 202 -15.62 13.78 25.76
N VAL A 203 -16.04 13.14 24.68
CA VAL A 203 -15.85 13.68 23.32
C VAL A 203 -17.02 14.60 22.94
N SER A 204 -17.39 15.54 23.83
CA SER A 204 -18.47 16.48 23.54
C SER A 204 -18.05 17.60 22.57
N ASP A 205 -16.75 17.91 22.44
CA ASP A 205 -16.23 18.92 21.53
C ASP A 205 -15.42 18.29 20.37
N VAL A 206 -16.13 17.95 19.30
CA VAL A 206 -15.53 17.42 18.06
C VAL A 206 -14.48 18.38 17.45
N LYS A 207 -14.64 19.70 17.64
CA LYS A 207 -13.69 20.70 17.11
C LYS A 207 -12.40 20.70 17.94
N ALA A 208 -12.50 20.57 19.26
CA ALA A 208 -11.34 20.47 20.13
C ALA A 208 -10.55 19.18 19.83
N LEU A 209 -11.23 18.04 19.66
CA LEU A 209 -10.60 16.80 19.26
C LEU A 209 -9.90 16.91 17.89
N ALA A 210 -10.57 17.47 16.88
CA ALA A 210 -10.00 17.66 15.56
C ALA A 210 -8.74 18.56 15.60
N ARG A 211 -8.77 19.61 16.43
CA ARG A 211 -7.61 20.48 16.63
C ARG A 211 -6.46 19.72 17.29
N HIS A 212 -6.73 19.00 18.36
CA HIS A 212 -5.73 18.21 19.10
C HIS A 212 -5.05 17.19 18.18
N VAL A 213 -5.81 16.46 17.37
CA VAL A 213 -5.28 15.53 16.35
C VAL A 213 -4.36 16.26 15.36
N THR A 214 -4.83 17.41 14.81
CA THR A 214 -4.02 18.18 13.86
C THR A 214 -2.70 18.67 14.49
N GLU A 215 -2.75 19.25 15.70
CA GLU A 215 -1.57 19.73 16.42
C GLU A 215 -0.60 18.59 16.76
N SER A 216 -1.11 17.41 17.13
CA SER A 216 -0.28 16.24 17.39
C SER A 216 0.45 15.75 16.14
N VAL A 217 -0.20 15.77 14.99
CA VAL A 217 0.43 15.43 13.70
C VAL A 217 1.46 16.50 13.30
N GLU A 218 1.11 17.77 13.42
CA GLU A 218 2.01 18.91 13.12
C GLU A 218 3.30 18.85 13.95
N GLY A 219 3.21 18.43 15.21
CA GLY A 219 4.37 18.25 16.08
C GLY A 219 5.36 17.15 15.64
N ASN A 220 4.96 16.29 14.70
CA ASN A 220 5.77 15.18 14.19
C ASN A 220 6.06 15.26 12.68
N VAL A 221 5.72 16.39 12.05
CA VAL A 221 5.79 16.56 10.59
C VAL A 221 7.18 16.30 10.02
N GLU A 222 8.25 16.74 10.68
CA GLU A 222 9.62 16.52 10.22
C GLU A 222 10.00 15.03 10.16
N GLN A 223 9.62 14.25 11.17
CA GLN A 223 9.89 12.82 11.21
C GLN A 223 9.04 12.05 10.18
N ILE A 224 7.79 12.48 9.97
CA ILE A 224 6.91 11.92 8.95
C ILE A 224 7.46 12.20 7.55
N LEU A 225 7.93 13.44 7.31
CA LEU A 225 8.56 13.82 6.05
C LEU A 225 9.80 12.99 5.76
N ASP A 226 10.71 12.86 6.73
CA ASP A 226 11.91 12.04 6.59
C ASP A 226 11.56 10.58 6.21
N TYR A 227 10.56 10.01 6.88
CA TYR A 227 10.10 8.66 6.58
C TYR A 227 9.54 8.53 5.15
N VAL A 228 8.70 9.47 4.72
CA VAL A 228 8.15 9.48 3.36
C VAL A 228 9.23 9.67 2.30
N GLU A 229 10.24 10.52 2.54
CA GLU A 229 11.37 10.69 1.62
C GLU A 229 12.22 9.40 1.52
N LYS A 230 12.38 8.67 2.61
CA LYS A 230 13.02 7.34 2.59
C LYS A 230 12.20 6.34 1.76
N LEU A 231 10.87 6.31 1.89
CA LEU A 231 9.99 5.51 1.03
C LEU A 231 10.14 5.90 -0.45
N ARG A 232 10.19 7.20 -0.76
CA ARG A 232 10.43 7.69 -2.13
C ARG A 232 11.76 7.18 -2.70
N SER A 233 12.78 7.11 -1.87
CA SER A 233 14.10 6.65 -2.30
C SER A 233 14.12 5.17 -2.71
N ILE A 234 13.29 4.33 -2.07
CA ILE A 234 13.10 2.93 -2.46
C ILE A 234 12.35 2.86 -3.78
N THR A 235 11.19 3.52 -3.88
CA THR A 235 10.36 3.56 -5.09
C THR A 235 11.18 3.94 -6.32
N ARG A 236 11.98 5.02 -6.23
CA ARG A 236 12.85 5.47 -7.33
C ARG A 236 13.99 4.51 -7.68
N LYS A 237 14.50 3.77 -6.70
CA LYS A 237 15.53 2.75 -6.94
C LYS A 237 14.94 1.54 -7.64
N ASP A 238 13.73 1.17 -7.27
CA ASP A 238 13.04 0.02 -7.86
C ASP A 238 12.56 0.31 -9.27
N GLU A 239 12.08 1.51 -9.56
CA GLU A 239 11.79 1.94 -10.94
C GLU A 239 13.00 1.79 -11.86
N LYS A 240 14.21 2.13 -11.40
CA LYS A 240 15.45 1.95 -12.17
C LYS A 240 15.92 0.49 -12.25
N LYS A 241 15.60 -0.34 -11.27
CA LYS A 241 15.93 -1.77 -11.25
C LYS A 241 14.89 -2.64 -11.96
N LEU A 242 13.64 -2.19 -12.03
CA LEU A 242 12.52 -2.95 -12.58
C LEU A 242 12.54 -3.05 -14.10
N ASP A 243 13.31 -2.24 -14.79
CA ASP A 243 13.55 -2.35 -16.24
C ASP A 243 14.64 -3.40 -16.55
N ILE A 244 14.55 -4.57 -15.90
CA ILE A 244 15.40 -5.74 -16.20
C ILE A 244 15.07 -6.29 -17.59
N LEU A 245 13.85 -6.04 -18.08
CA LEU A 245 13.40 -6.45 -19.38
C LEU A 245 13.87 -5.45 -20.44
N GLY A 246 14.76 -5.86 -21.32
CA GLY A 246 15.09 -5.12 -22.53
C GLY A 246 13.88 -5.00 -23.47
N GLU A 247 13.97 -4.14 -24.47
CA GLU A 247 12.85 -3.90 -25.41
C GLU A 247 12.46 -5.16 -26.20
N GLU A 248 13.41 -6.03 -26.53
CA GLU A 248 13.14 -7.32 -27.18
C GLU A 248 12.41 -8.28 -26.26
N GLU A 249 12.82 -8.32 -25.00
CA GLU A 249 12.20 -9.16 -23.98
C GLU A 249 10.77 -8.73 -23.66
N LYS A 250 10.51 -7.41 -23.58
CA LYS A 250 9.15 -6.87 -23.41
C LYS A 250 8.23 -7.33 -24.54
N LYS A 251 8.69 -7.22 -25.80
CA LYS A 251 7.92 -7.69 -26.95
C LYS A 251 7.67 -9.19 -26.93
N ALA A 252 8.66 -9.99 -26.51
CA ALA A 252 8.52 -11.42 -26.37
C ALA A 252 7.50 -11.77 -25.27
N VAL A 253 7.55 -11.09 -24.12
CA VAL A 253 6.59 -11.25 -23.02
C VAL A 253 5.18 -10.94 -23.48
N GLU A 254 4.94 -9.80 -24.12
CA GLU A 254 3.63 -9.41 -24.65
C GLU A 254 3.09 -10.42 -25.65
N LYS A 255 3.95 -10.93 -26.53
CA LYS A 255 3.58 -11.97 -27.49
C LYS A 255 3.11 -13.24 -26.78
N VAL A 256 3.88 -13.75 -25.83
CA VAL A 256 3.52 -14.97 -25.08
C VAL A 256 2.23 -14.78 -24.28
N ILE A 257 2.05 -13.64 -23.60
CA ILE A 257 0.85 -13.31 -22.86
C ILE A 257 -0.39 -13.42 -23.74
N ARG A 258 -0.35 -12.86 -24.93
CA ARG A 258 -1.43 -12.89 -25.91
C ARG A 258 -1.66 -14.30 -26.44
N ASP A 259 -0.61 -14.97 -26.90
CA ASP A 259 -0.68 -16.26 -27.57
C ASP A 259 -1.00 -17.41 -26.60
N ALA A 260 -0.73 -17.24 -25.31
CA ALA A 260 -1.09 -18.20 -24.26
C ALA A 260 -2.46 -17.91 -23.60
N HIS A 261 -3.15 -16.84 -24.00
CA HIS A 261 -4.43 -16.41 -23.41
C HIS A 261 -4.39 -16.25 -21.89
N PHE A 262 -3.31 -15.68 -21.34
CA PHE A 262 -3.12 -15.53 -19.91
C PHE A 262 -4.16 -14.59 -19.28
N SER A 263 -4.74 -14.99 -18.15
CA SER A 263 -5.49 -14.08 -17.28
C SER A 263 -4.54 -13.08 -16.63
N LYS A 264 -5.04 -11.98 -16.06
CA LYS A 264 -4.20 -10.97 -15.40
C LYS A 264 -3.25 -11.59 -14.36
N VAL A 265 -3.77 -12.47 -13.49
CA VAL A 265 -2.95 -13.19 -12.50
C VAL A 265 -1.85 -14.03 -13.15
N MET A 266 -2.16 -14.72 -14.24
CA MET A 266 -1.17 -15.53 -14.98
C MET A 266 -0.12 -14.64 -15.68
N GLN A 267 -0.51 -13.47 -16.18
CA GLN A 267 0.41 -12.48 -16.75
C GLN A 267 1.41 -12.02 -15.70
N ASP A 268 0.93 -11.65 -14.52
CA ASP A 268 1.78 -11.17 -13.42
C ASP A 268 2.75 -12.28 -12.97
N GLN A 269 2.28 -13.52 -12.84
CA GLN A 269 3.13 -14.68 -12.54
C GLN A 269 4.17 -14.93 -13.64
N PHE A 270 3.79 -14.87 -14.90
CA PHE A 270 4.71 -15.07 -16.02
C PHE A 270 5.81 -14.02 -16.05
N VAL A 271 5.47 -12.74 -15.87
CA VAL A 271 6.45 -11.65 -15.77
C VAL A 271 7.44 -11.88 -14.61
N GLN A 272 6.95 -12.37 -13.47
CA GLN A 272 7.82 -12.73 -12.33
C GLN A 272 8.79 -13.87 -12.70
N TYR A 273 8.32 -14.90 -13.37
CA TYR A 273 9.18 -16.02 -13.79
C TYR A 273 10.23 -15.56 -14.81
N VAL A 274 9.85 -14.72 -15.77
CA VAL A 274 10.80 -14.14 -16.73
C VAL A 274 11.87 -13.30 -16.02
N LYS A 275 11.48 -12.44 -15.09
CA LYS A 275 12.42 -11.64 -14.30
C LYS A 275 13.38 -12.54 -13.50
N TYR A 276 12.86 -13.57 -12.86
CA TYR A 276 13.69 -14.55 -12.15
C TYR A 276 14.65 -15.26 -13.12
N GLY A 277 14.17 -15.69 -14.27
CA GLY A 277 15.00 -16.33 -15.30
C GLY A 277 16.16 -15.43 -15.76
N ILE A 278 15.91 -14.15 -16.02
CA ILE A 278 16.94 -13.18 -16.37
C ILE A 278 17.98 -13.05 -15.25
N LEU A 279 17.52 -12.91 -14.00
CA LEU A 279 18.41 -12.76 -12.84
C LEU A 279 19.23 -14.02 -12.54
N SER A 280 18.68 -15.21 -12.77
CA SER A 280 19.37 -16.49 -12.61
C SER A 280 20.27 -16.86 -13.81
N GLY A 281 20.22 -16.09 -14.90
CA GLY A 281 20.96 -16.38 -16.13
C GLY A 281 20.34 -17.46 -16.99
N ALA A 282 19.08 -17.85 -16.73
CA ALA A 282 18.35 -18.82 -17.55
C ALA A 282 17.95 -18.19 -18.90
N ASN A 283 18.14 -18.92 -20.00
CA ASN A 283 17.73 -18.48 -21.33
C ASN A 283 16.24 -18.80 -21.56
N TRP A 284 15.38 -18.06 -20.86
CA TRP A 284 13.94 -18.25 -20.93
C TRP A 284 13.36 -18.07 -22.34
N MET A 285 13.95 -17.23 -23.18
CA MET A 285 13.50 -16.99 -24.57
C MET A 285 13.67 -18.24 -25.43
N ALA A 286 14.81 -18.93 -25.31
CA ALA A 286 15.03 -20.18 -26.04
C ALA A 286 14.05 -21.27 -25.61
N GLU A 287 13.66 -21.30 -24.34
CA GLU A 287 12.66 -22.25 -23.85
C GLU A 287 11.24 -21.93 -24.38
N VAL A 288 10.90 -20.67 -24.46
CA VAL A 288 9.64 -20.22 -25.09
C VAL A 288 9.63 -20.56 -26.59
N GLU A 289 10.74 -20.39 -27.31
CA GLU A 289 10.86 -20.77 -28.74
C GLU A 289 10.58 -22.28 -28.92
N LYS A 290 11.10 -23.14 -28.05
CA LYS A 290 10.79 -24.58 -28.08
C LYS A 290 9.29 -24.87 -27.93
N LEU A 291 8.56 -24.06 -27.14
CA LEU A 291 7.11 -24.21 -27.01
C LEU A 291 6.37 -23.83 -28.30
N TYR A 292 6.86 -22.84 -29.05
CA TYR A 292 6.35 -22.52 -30.38
C TYR A 292 6.68 -23.61 -31.40
N ASP A 293 7.91 -24.09 -31.44
CA ASP A 293 8.37 -25.12 -32.38
C ASP A 293 7.64 -26.44 -32.17
N SER A 294 7.33 -26.77 -30.94
CA SER A 294 6.54 -27.98 -30.60
C SER A 294 5.03 -27.84 -30.80
N GLY A 295 4.56 -26.66 -31.24
CA GLY A 295 3.13 -26.41 -31.45
C GLY A 295 2.28 -26.33 -30.17
N ILE A 296 2.93 -26.15 -29.02
CA ILE A 296 2.25 -25.93 -27.72
C ILE A 296 1.75 -24.48 -27.62
N LEU A 297 2.48 -23.53 -28.19
CA LEU A 297 2.06 -22.14 -28.41
C LEU A 297 1.82 -21.91 -29.92
N PRO A 298 0.81 -21.09 -30.31
CA PRO A 298 -0.20 -20.48 -29.45
C PRO A 298 -1.22 -21.47 -28.89
N THR A 299 -1.78 -21.16 -27.70
CA THR A 299 -2.80 -22.01 -27.08
C THR A 299 -4.21 -21.67 -27.60
N ILE A 300 -5.15 -22.59 -27.40
CA ILE A 300 -6.55 -22.40 -27.83
C ILE A 300 -7.36 -21.65 -26.77
N ASP A 301 -7.00 -21.81 -25.49
CA ASP A 301 -7.75 -21.26 -24.36
C ASP A 301 -6.89 -21.05 -23.11
N LYS A 302 -7.48 -20.38 -22.10
CA LYS A 302 -6.84 -20.11 -20.80
C LYS A 302 -6.41 -21.36 -20.03
N ARG A 303 -7.09 -22.49 -20.22
CA ARG A 303 -6.79 -23.75 -19.51
C ARG A 303 -5.47 -24.34 -20.03
N ASN A 304 -5.27 -24.29 -21.34
CA ASN A 304 -4.02 -24.67 -21.96
C ASN A 304 -2.91 -23.66 -21.65
N GLY A 305 -3.23 -22.35 -21.59
CA GLY A 305 -2.31 -21.33 -21.11
C GLY A 305 -1.78 -21.60 -19.69
N LYS A 306 -2.61 -22.10 -18.78
CA LYS A 306 -2.16 -22.51 -17.44
C LYS A 306 -1.06 -23.57 -17.50
N LYS A 307 -1.19 -24.57 -18.39
CA LYS A 307 -0.17 -25.62 -18.56
C LYS A 307 1.15 -25.04 -19.09
N VAL A 308 1.06 -24.07 -20.01
CA VAL A 308 2.25 -23.36 -20.53
C VAL A 308 2.94 -22.59 -19.40
N LEU A 309 2.18 -21.89 -18.56
CA LEU A 309 2.73 -21.16 -17.41
C LEU A 309 3.45 -22.10 -16.44
N ASP A 310 2.84 -23.24 -16.12
CA ASP A 310 3.42 -24.24 -15.22
C ASP A 310 4.68 -24.87 -15.83
N ALA A 311 4.71 -25.12 -17.15
CA ALA A 311 5.91 -25.60 -17.86
C ALA A 311 7.06 -24.59 -17.78
N ILE A 312 6.79 -23.31 -18.07
CA ILE A 312 7.78 -22.24 -18.00
C ILE A 312 8.33 -22.10 -16.58
N ARG A 313 7.47 -22.14 -15.56
CA ARG A 313 7.89 -22.11 -14.16
C ARG A 313 8.89 -23.22 -13.85
N ASN A 314 8.60 -24.44 -14.23
CA ASN A 314 9.46 -25.59 -13.93
C ASN A 314 10.85 -25.47 -14.62
N ILE A 315 10.85 -25.00 -15.87
CA ILE A 315 12.10 -24.79 -16.63
C ILE A 315 12.98 -23.70 -16.03
N ILE A 316 12.38 -22.64 -15.53
CA ILE A 316 13.14 -21.49 -14.95
C ILE A 316 13.57 -21.79 -13.51
N SER A 317 12.92 -22.75 -12.83
CA SER A 317 13.24 -23.12 -11.43
C SER A 317 14.28 -24.24 -11.31
N GLU A 318 14.66 -24.90 -12.41
CA GLU A 318 15.78 -25.84 -12.51
C GLU A 318 17.11 -25.11 -12.79
#